data_a4b8cef68df7f77b0d7885ed3be9d0da
#
_entry.id   a4b8cef68df7f77b0d7885ed3be9d0da
#
_cell.length_a   1.000
_cell.length_b   1.000
_cell.length_c   1.000
_cell.angle_alpha   90.00
_cell.angle_beta   90.00
_cell.angle_gamma   90.00
#
_symmetry.space_group_name_H-M   'P 1'
#
loop_
_entity.id
_entity.type
_entity.pdbx_description
1 polymer ?
#
loop_
_entity_poly.entity_id
_entity_poly.type
_entity_poly.pdbx_seq_one_letter_code
_entity_poly.pdbx_strand_id
1 'polypeptide(L)'
;MSERPILLQADHLKKWFPVRKGVFSKAAQYVKAVDDVSLVIREGETLGIVGESGCGKSMTALSIMRLTQKNAKVTGSITLDGQSLLDMPMKEFRKIRGNRVSMIFQEPMTSLNPVFTVGHQLMEVYRLHQGLDKKQAREKSIEALRMVNVPMPEKRV
;
A
#
# COMPACT_ATOMS: atom_id res chain seq x y z
N MET A 1 27.32 8.00 -16.98
CA MET A 1 25.90 8.20 -16.63
C MET A 1 25.76 7.75 -15.18
N SER A 2 25.46 8.65 -14.24
CA SER A 2 25.22 8.25 -12.84
C SER A 2 23.93 7.42 -12.81
N GLU A 3 24.01 6.22 -12.25
CA GLU A 3 22.82 5.41 -12.03
C GLU A 3 21.86 6.17 -11.10
N ARG A 4 20.55 6.19 -11.46
CA ARG A 4 19.53 6.80 -10.61
C ARG A 4 19.49 6.08 -9.27
N PRO A 5 19.32 6.79 -8.15
CA PRO A 5 19.25 6.17 -6.83
C PRO A 5 18.10 5.17 -6.73
N ILE A 6 18.31 4.12 -5.96
CA ILE A 6 17.28 3.11 -5.68
C ILE A 6 16.27 3.72 -4.73
N LEU A 7 15.02 3.79 -5.16
CA LEU A 7 13.90 4.27 -4.36
C LEU A 7 13.26 3.15 -3.53
N LEU A 8 12.97 2.02 -4.18
CA LEU A 8 12.39 0.85 -3.52
C LEU A 8 13.12 -0.41 -3.96
N GLN A 9 13.43 -1.27 -3.01
CA GLN A 9 14.02 -2.57 -3.26
C GLN A 9 13.31 -3.63 -2.43
N ALA A 10 13.00 -4.76 -3.04
CA ALA A 10 12.56 -5.96 -2.36
C ALA A 10 13.50 -7.09 -2.73
N ASP A 11 14.00 -7.84 -1.72
CA ASP A 11 14.89 -8.97 -1.94
C ASP A 11 14.32 -10.22 -1.30
N HIS A 12 14.29 -11.29 -2.10
CA HIS A 12 13.83 -12.62 -1.67
C HIS A 12 12.49 -12.59 -0.94
N LEU A 13 11.57 -11.72 -1.42
CA LEU A 13 10.26 -11.53 -0.80
C LEU A 13 9.44 -12.81 -0.94
N LYS A 14 8.96 -13.30 0.20
CA LYS A 14 8.08 -14.46 0.28
C LYS A 14 6.85 -14.09 1.09
N LYS A 15 5.68 -14.53 0.64
CA LYS A 15 4.43 -14.42 1.38
C LYS A 15 3.68 -15.73 1.32
N TRP A 16 3.65 -16.41 2.46
CA TRP A 16 3.07 -17.73 2.60
C TRP A 16 1.91 -17.71 3.57
N PHE A 17 0.87 -18.47 3.26
CA PHE A 17 -0.31 -18.65 4.11
C PHE A 17 -0.30 -20.08 4.68
N PRO A 18 -0.33 -20.25 6.01
CA PRO A 18 -0.45 -21.57 6.61
C PRO A 18 -1.84 -22.17 6.34
N VAL A 19 -1.88 -23.39 5.83
CA VAL A 19 -3.10 -24.16 5.64
C VAL A 19 -3.21 -25.16 6.79
N ARG A 20 -4.25 -25.04 7.62
CA ARG A 20 -4.54 -26.02 8.69
C ARG A 20 -5.30 -27.20 8.08
N LYS A 21 -4.67 -28.35 7.96
CA LYS A 21 -5.33 -29.63 7.67
C LYS A 21 -5.65 -30.35 9.00
N GLY A 22 -6.88 -30.19 9.51
CA GLY A 22 -7.40 -30.93 10.67
C GLY A 22 -6.69 -30.65 12.01
N VAL A 23 -7.31 -31.10 13.10
CA VAL A 23 -6.84 -30.88 14.49
C VAL A 23 -5.56 -31.65 14.83
N PHE A 24 -5.22 -32.70 14.06
CA PHE A 24 -4.10 -33.61 14.33
C PHE A 24 -2.92 -33.52 13.32
N SER A 25 -2.95 -32.59 12.38
CA SER A 25 -1.88 -32.48 11.38
C SER A 25 -0.67 -31.72 11.95
N LYS A 26 0.45 -32.46 12.15
CA LYS A 26 1.74 -31.90 12.61
C LYS A 26 2.53 -31.16 11.54
N ALA A 27 2.20 -31.30 10.26
CA ALA A 27 2.90 -30.64 9.16
C ALA A 27 2.13 -29.39 8.72
N ALA A 28 2.70 -28.21 8.92
CA ALA A 28 2.19 -26.96 8.36
C ALA A 28 2.39 -26.98 6.83
N GLN A 29 1.30 -27.08 6.08
CA GLN A 29 1.33 -26.82 4.64
C GLN A 29 1.15 -25.31 4.42
N TYR A 30 1.79 -24.78 3.38
CA TYR A 30 1.71 -23.36 3.04
C TYR A 30 1.26 -23.18 1.61
N VAL A 31 0.33 -22.25 1.39
CA VAL A 31 0.08 -21.67 0.07
C VAL A 31 1.09 -20.55 -0.12
N LYS A 32 1.94 -20.68 -1.12
CA LYS A 32 2.99 -19.74 -1.46
C LYS A 32 2.41 -18.70 -2.43
N ALA A 33 1.88 -17.61 -1.91
CA ALA A 33 1.27 -16.56 -2.74
C ALA A 33 2.32 -15.66 -3.40
N VAL A 34 3.48 -15.47 -2.78
CA VAL A 34 4.70 -14.90 -3.33
C VAL A 34 5.83 -15.80 -2.90
N ASP A 35 6.67 -16.23 -3.82
CA ASP A 35 7.78 -17.15 -3.52
C ASP A 35 9.05 -16.68 -4.21
N ASP A 36 9.91 -16.05 -3.42
CA ASP A 36 11.25 -15.61 -3.78
C ASP A 36 11.31 -14.54 -4.88
N VAL A 37 10.52 -13.47 -4.74
CA VAL A 37 10.48 -12.34 -5.67
C VAL A 37 11.46 -11.26 -5.24
N SER A 38 12.34 -10.84 -6.16
CA SER A 38 13.21 -9.68 -5.99
C SER A 38 12.92 -8.64 -7.08
N LEU A 39 12.89 -7.36 -6.69
CA LEU A 39 12.68 -6.25 -7.62
C LEU A 39 13.35 -4.98 -7.09
N VAL A 40 13.71 -4.10 -8.01
CA VAL A 40 14.27 -2.78 -7.71
C VAL A 40 13.52 -1.74 -8.52
N ILE A 41 13.19 -0.61 -7.90
CA ILE A 41 12.61 0.56 -8.56
C ILE A 41 13.51 1.75 -8.23
N ARG A 42 13.95 2.45 -9.27
CA ARG A 42 14.80 3.65 -9.15
C ARG A 42 13.94 4.92 -9.23
N GLU A 43 14.48 6.04 -8.81
CA GLU A 43 13.79 7.33 -8.93
C GLU A 43 13.37 7.63 -10.36
N GLY A 44 12.10 8.03 -10.55
CA GLY A 44 11.52 8.34 -11.86
C GLY A 44 11.37 7.13 -12.79
N GLU A 45 11.42 5.90 -12.24
CA GLU A 45 11.23 4.67 -13.00
C GLU A 45 9.79 4.16 -12.89
N THR A 46 9.32 3.52 -13.96
CA THR A 46 8.08 2.73 -13.98
C THR A 46 8.43 1.26 -14.17
N LEU A 47 8.12 0.43 -13.18
CA LEU A 47 8.30 -1.02 -13.25
C LEU A 47 6.97 -1.71 -13.54
N GLY A 48 6.89 -2.46 -14.65
CA GLY A 48 5.74 -3.30 -14.99
C GLY A 48 5.92 -4.73 -14.50
N ILE A 49 4.95 -5.25 -13.74
CA ILE A 49 4.89 -6.65 -13.33
C ILE A 49 3.77 -7.34 -14.10
N VAL A 50 4.11 -8.26 -14.98
CA VAL A 50 3.17 -9.01 -15.82
C VAL A 50 3.12 -10.48 -15.41
N GLY A 51 2.03 -11.16 -15.73
CA GLY A 51 1.82 -12.58 -15.44
C GLY A 51 0.34 -12.93 -15.44
N GLU A 52 0.02 -14.21 -15.36
CA GLU A 52 -1.34 -14.72 -15.34
C GLU A 52 -2.11 -14.30 -14.08
N SER A 53 -3.45 -14.45 -14.11
CA SER A 53 -4.28 -14.21 -12.92
C SER A 53 -3.86 -15.15 -11.78
N GLY A 54 -3.76 -14.63 -10.56
CA GLY A 54 -3.36 -15.41 -9.40
C GLY A 54 -1.86 -15.63 -9.21
N CYS A 55 -0.98 -15.19 -10.12
CA CYS A 55 0.47 -15.39 -10.00
C CYS A 55 1.18 -14.55 -8.92
N GLY A 56 0.45 -13.80 -8.08
CA GLY A 56 1.03 -13.09 -6.93
C GLY A 56 1.32 -11.60 -7.12
N LYS A 57 1.05 -10.98 -8.27
CA LYS A 57 1.31 -9.54 -8.53
C LYS A 57 0.73 -8.61 -7.45
N SER A 58 -0.57 -8.72 -7.22
CA SER A 58 -1.27 -7.93 -6.19
C SER A 58 -0.78 -8.26 -4.78
N MET A 59 -0.43 -9.54 -4.53
CA MET A 59 0.08 -9.96 -3.23
C MET A 59 1.47 -9.40 -2.95
N THR A 60 2.31 -9.22 -3.97
CA THR A 60 3.59 -8.53 -3.87
C THR A 60 3.40 -7.07 -3.47
N ALA A 61 2.53 -6.33 -4.19
CA ALA A 61 2.20 -4.94 -3.87
C ALA A 61 1.62 -4.79 -2.44
N LEU A 62 0.67 -5.67 -2.06
CA LEU A 62 0.10 -5.69 -0.71
C LEU A 62 1.14 -6.02 0.37
N SER A 63 2.19 -6.79 0.05
CA SER A 63 3.29 -7.06 0.97
C SER A 63 4.14 -5.83 1.21
N ILE A 64 4.47 -5.08 0.16
CA ILE A 64 5.18 -3.79 0.23
C ILE A 64 4.39 -2.80 1.09
N MET A 65 3.08 -2.72 0.90
CA MET A 65 2.18 -1.87 1.68
C MET A 65 1.91 -2.39 3.11
N ARG A 66 2.43 -3.57 3.49
CA ARG A 66 2.11 -4.27 4.75
C ARG A 66 0.60 -4.39 4.99
N LEU A 67 -0.17 -4.53 3.92
CA LEU A 67 -1.62 -4.80 3.93
C LEU A 67 -1.84 -6.31 3.82
N THR A 68 -1.26 -7.05 4.75
CA THR A 68 -1.30 -8.50 4.76
C THR A 68 -2.28 -9.00 5.82
N GLN A 69 -2.90 -10.14 5.57
CA GLN A 69 -3.72 -10.81 6.57
C GLN A 69 -2.85 -11.24 7.76
N LYS A 70 -3.42 -11.24 8.98
CA LYS A 70 -2.70 -11.55 10.22
C LYS A 70 -2.03 -12.93 10.25
N ASN A 71 -2.56 -13.87 9.48
CA ASN A 71 -2.06 -15.24 9.37
C ASN A 71 -1.00 -15.43 8.28
N ALA A 72 -0.70 -14.40 7.49
CA ALA A 72 0.34 -14.49 6.46
C ALA A 72 1.73 -14.34 7.06
N LYS A 73 2.65 -15.22 6.67
CA LYS A 73 4.08 -15.09 6.96
C LYS A 73 4.75 -14.37 5.81
N VAL A 74 5.30 -13.18 6.07
CA VAL A 74 6.08 -12.40 5.10
C VAL A 74 7.55 -12.46 5.54
N THR A 75 8.44 -12.81 4.62
CA THR A 75 9.89 -12.86 4.83
C THR A 75 10.63 -12.30 3.62
N GLY A 76 11.92 -12.08 3.75
CA GLY A 76 12.75 -11.31 2.82
C GLY A 76 12.99 -9.92 3.36
N SER A 77 13.42 -8.99 2.52
CA SER A 77 13.57 -7.58 2.88
C SER A 77 12.79 -6.69 1.93
N ILE A 78 12.33 -5.55 2.44
CA ILE A 78 11.76 -4.45 1.64
C ILE A 78 12.31 -3.16 2.19
N THR A 79 12.98 -2.38 1.34
CA THR A 79 13.51 -1.07 1.71
C THR A 79 12.90 0.03 0.85
N LEU A 80 12.68 1.20 1.44
CA LEU A 80 12.29 2.44 0.77
C LEU A 80 13.30 3.51 1.19
N ASP A 81 14.01 4.11 0.25
CA ASP A 81 15.13 5.04 0.50
C ASP A 81 16.13 4.48 1.54
N GLY A 82 16.46 3.19 1.42
CA GLY A 82 17.37 2.50 2.34
C GLY A 82 16.78 2.15 3.71
N GLN A 83 15.54 2.53 4.03
CA GLN A 83 14.89 2.22 5.30
C GLN A 83 14.11 0.91 5.20
N SER A 84 14.34 -0.04 6.12
CA SER A 84 13.58 -1.31 6.16
C SER A 84 12.11 -1.06 6.49
N LEU A 85 11.22 -1.45 5.56
CA LEU A 85 9.78 -1.34 5.75
C LEU A 85 9.22 -2.49 6.60
N LEU A 86 9.80 -3.69 6.54
CA LEU A 86 9.27 -4.85 7.27
C LEU A 86 9.55 -4.74 8.77
N ASP A 87 10.74 -4.26 9.15
CA ASP A 87 11.17 -4.15 10.55
C ASP A 87 10.68 -2.88 11.24
N MET A 88 10.24 -1.90 10.45
CA MET A 88 9.76 -0.62 10.97
C MET A 88 8.54 -0.80 11.87
N PRO A 89 8.47 -0.12 13.04
CA PRO A 89 7.28 -0.11 13.89
C PRO A 89 6.04 0.36 13.10
N MET A 90 4.88 -0.28 13.34
CA MET A 90 3.65 0.03 12.58
C MET A 90 3.22 1.50 12.72
N LYS A 91 3.51 2.15 13.86
CA LYS A 91 3.23 3.57 14.08
C LYS A 91 4.01 4.47 13.10
N GLU A 92 5.26 4.13 12.82
CA GLU A 92 6.10 4.87 11.86
C GLU A 92 5.70 4.54 10.42
N PHE A 93 5.45 3.27 10.12
CA PHE A 93 5.01 2.85 8.79
C PHE A 93 3.69 3.52 8.36
N ARG A 94 2.77 3.81 9.30
CA ARG A 94 1.54 4.55 9.00
C ARG A 94 1.80 5.97 8.48
N LYS A 95 2.92 6.60 8.84
CA LYS A 95 3.30 7.93 8.33
C LYS A 95 3.82 7.86 6.88
N ILE A 96 4.37 6.71 6.50
CA ILE A 96 4.87 6.44 5.14
C ILE A 96 3.72 6.06 4.21
N ARG A 97 2.81 5.20 4.69
CA ARG A 97 1.65 4.73 3.93
C ARG A 97 0.70 5.89 3.64
N GLY A 98 0.36 6.09 2.36
CA GLY A 98 -0.49 7.18 1.89
C GLY A 98 0.25 8.50 1.65
N ASN A 99 1.50 8.62 2.11
CA ASN A 99 2.35 9.80 1.91
C ASN A 99 3.54 9.51 0.97
N ARG A 100 4.38 8.52 1.31
CA ARG A 100 5.56 8.13 0.54
C ARG A 100 5.29 6.95 -0.39
N VAL A 101 4.43 6.05 0.02
CA VAL A 101 3.97 4.88 -0.74
C VAL A 101 2.47 4.80 -0.66
N SER A 102 1.81 4.73 -1.82
CA SER A 102 0.36 4.54 -1.93
C SER A 102 0.04 3.42 -2.93
N MET A 103 -1.20 2.94 -2.90
CA MET A 103 -1.67 1.90 -3.79
C MET A 103 -3.04 2.26 -4.35
N ILE A 104 -3.20 2.10 -5.66
CA ILE A 104 -4.50 2.17 -6.32
C ILE A 104 -4.99 0.73 -6.49
N PHE A 105 -6.15 0.41 -5.92
CA PHE A 105 -6.74 -0.92 -6.02
C PHE A 105 -7.45 -1.11 -7.37
N GLN A 106 -7.55 -2.36 -7.82
CA GLN A 106 -8.17 -2.72 -9.09
C GLN A 106 -9.67 -2.38 -9.12
N GLU A 107 -10.35 -2.43 -7.97
CA GLU A 107 -11.75 -2.06 -7.82
C GLU A 107 -11.88 -0.82 -6.92
N PRO A 108 -11.77 0.41 -7.47
CA PRO A 108 -11.78 1.64 -6.67
C PRO A 108 -13.14 1.93 -6.03
N MET A 109 -14.23 1.31 -6.52
CA MET A 109 -15.59 1.53 -5.99
C MET A 109 -15.74 1.16 -4.51
N THR A 110 -14.91 0.25 -4.00
CA THR A 110 -14.90 -0.17 -2.60
C THR A 110 -13.90 0.60 -1.73
N SER A 111 -13.15 1.55 -2.30
CA SER A 111 -12.10 2.28 -1.59
C SER A 111 -12.64 3.34 -0.63
N LEU A 112 -13.82 3.87 -0.89
CA LEU A 112 -14.51 4.81 0.00
C LEU A 112 -15.38 4.07 1.00
N ASN A 113 -15.26 4.45 2.27
CA ASN A 113 -16.13 3.92 3.32
C ASN A 113 -17.51 4.59 3.23
N PRO A 114 -18.61 3.84 2.98
CA PRO A 114 -19.94 4.40 2.79
C PRO A 114 -20.55 5.05 4.07
N VAL A 115 -19.99 4.77 5.23
CA VAL A 115 -20.43 5.34 6.50
C VAL A 115 -19.97 6.80 6.69
N PHE A 116 -18.92 7.22 5.98
CA PHE A 116 -18.37 8.57 6.07
C PHE A 116 -18.58 9.35 4.79
N THR A 117 -18.76 10.67 4.91
CA THR A 117 -18.82 11.55 3.72
C THR A 117 -17.47 11.55 2.98
N VAL A 118 -17.49 11.82 1.68
CA VAL A 118 -16.28 11.96 0.87
C VAL A 118 -15.38 13.06 1.44
N GLY A 119 -15.96 14.18 1.83
CA GLY A 119 -15.23 15.28 2.45
C GLY A 119 -14.52 14.89 3.74
N HIS A 120 -15.19 14.10 4.60
CA HIS A 120 -14.54 13.61 5.82
C HIS A 120 -13.30 12.78 5.51
N GLN A 121 -13.41 11.86 4.58
CA GLN A 121 -12.31 10.96 4.19
C GLN A 121 -11.15 11.70 3.53
N LEU A 122 -11.43 12.68 2.67
CA LEU A 122 -10.40 13.52 2.05
C LEU A 122 -9.70 14.40 3.10
N MET A 123 -10.46 15.07 3.96
CA MET A 123 -9.89 15.92 5.01
C MET A 123 -9.03 15.13 5.99
N GLU A 124 -9.40 13.89 6.30
CA GLU A 124 -8.60 13.02 7.19
C GLU A 124 -7.18 12.81 6.65
N VAL A 125 -7.03 12.57 5.34
CA VAL A 125 -5.72 12.41 4.70
C VAL A 125 -4.86 13.67 4.86
N TYR A 126 -5.40 14.85 4.56
CA TYR A 126 -4.68 16.11 4.70
C TYR A 126 -4.29 16.43 6.15
N ARG A 127 -5.19 16.15 7.10
CA ARG A 127 -4.90 16.35 8.52
C ARG A 127 -3.85 15.38 9.04
N LEU A 128 -3.91 14.12 8.61
CA LEU A 128 -2.98 13.08 9.06
C LEU A 128 -1.57 13.28 8.50
N HIS A 129 -1.44 13.57 7.22
CA HIS A 129 -0.16 13.58 6.52
C HIS A 129 0.46 14.97 6.38
N GLN A 130 -0.34 16.02 6.35
CA GLN A 130 0.14 17.40 6.21
C GLN A 130 -0.03 18.24 7.47
N GLY A 131 -0.66 17.70 8.52
CA GLY A 131 -0.88 18.42 9.78
C GLY A 131 -1.82 19.61 9.67
N LEU A 132 -2.66 19.68 8.61
CA LEU A 132 -3.56 20.80 8.37
C LEU A 132 -4.69 20.84 9.38
N ASP A 133 -5.15 22.05 9.72
CA ASP A 133 -6.36 22.24 10.49
C ASP A 133 -7.62 21.88 9.67
N LYS A 134 -8.78 21.90 10.31
CA LYS A 134 -10.04 21.52 9.65
C LYS A 134 -10.40 22.42 8.47
N LYS A 135 -10.14 23.72 8.57
CA LYS A 135 -10.44 24.70 7.52
C LYS A 135 -9.54 24.49 6.32
N GLN A 136 -8.23 24.41 6.55
CA GLN A 136 -7.22 24.17 5.53
C GLN A 136 -7.44 22.83 4.82
N ALA A 137 -7.71 21.76 5.58
CA ALA A 137 -8.00 20.45 5.03
C ALA A 137 -9.24 20.46 4.13
N ARG A 138 -10.30 21.22 4.51
CA ARG A 138 -11.49 21.41 3.70
C ARG A 138 -11.20 22.13 2.39
N GLU A 139 -10.45 23.21 2.44
CA GLU A 139 -10.03 23.95 1.24
C GLU A 139 -9.23 23.07 0.27
N LYS A 140 -8.25 22.31 0.79
CA LYS A 140 -7.47 21.36 0.00
C LYS A 140 -8.32 20.22 -0.58
N SER A 141 -9.31 19.74 0.14
CA SER A 141 -10.23 18.72 -0.36
C SER A 141 -11.09 19.25 -1.52
N ILE A 142 -11.57 20.49 -1.43
CA ILE A 142 -12.30 21.16 -2.51
C ILE A 142 -11.40 21.31 -3.74
N GLU A 143 -10.15 21.78 -3.56
CA GLU A 143 -9.18 21.91 -4.63
C GLU A 143 -8.94 20.57 -5.33
N ALA A 144 -8.71 19.49 -4.58
CA ALA A 144 -8.52 18.16 -5.13
C ALA A 144 -9.73 17.67 -5.96
N LEU A 145 -10.95 17.92 -5.48
CA LEU A 145 -12.17 17.57 -6.23
C LEU A 145 -12.31 18.39 -7.52
N ARG A 146 -11.90 19.67 -7.52
CA ARG A 146 -11.85 20.50 -8.74
C ARG A 146 -10.86 19.96 -9.75
N MET A 147 -9.69 19.53 -9.32
CA MET A 147 -8.66 18.95 -10.21
C MET A 147 -9.16 17.74 -10.99
N VAL A 148 -10.08 16.98 -10.42
CA VAL A 148 -10.69 15.80 -11.07
C VAL A 148 -12.08 16.09 -11.64
N ASN A 149 -12.43 17.38 -11.82
CA ASN A 149 -13.67 17.86 -12.44
C ASN A 149 -14.96 17.36 -11.74
N VAL A 150 -14.94 17.17 -10.43
CA VAL A 150 -16.17 16.85 -9.69
C VAL A 150 -17.04 18.10 -9.60
N PRO A 151 -18.31 18.06 -10.07
CA PRO A 151 -19.19 19.23 -10.05
C PRO A 151 -19.58 19.62 -8.61
N MET A 152 -19.67 20.93 -8.36
CA MET A 152 -20.03 21.51 -7.06
C MET A 152 -19.22 20.94 -5.89
N PRO A 153 -17.88 21.00 -5.92
CA PRO A 153 -17.02 20.34 -4.92
C PRO A 153 -17.27 20.88 -3.50
N GLU A 154 -17.67 22.12 -3.33
CA GLU A 154 -18.00 22.75 -2.04
C GLU A 154 -19.16 22.06 -1.33
N LYS A 155 -20.08 21.44 -2.08
CA LYS A 155 -21.23 20.70 -1.55
C LYS A 155 -20.92 19.23 -1.29
N ARG A 156 -19.74 18.76 -1.76
CA ARG A 156 -19.31 17.34 -1.60
C ARG A 156 -18.37 17.13 -0.44
N VAL A 157 -17.86 18.22 0.17
CA VAL A 157 -16.90 18.22 1.27
C VAL A 157 -17.53 18.70 2.58
#